data_fbb35029eae830d6f444415b5824c561
#
_entry.id   fbb35029eae830d6f444415b5824c561
#
_cell.length_a   1.000
_cell.length_b   1.000
_cell.length_c   1.000
_cell.angle_alpha   90.00
_cell.angle_beta   90.00
_cell.angle_gamma   90.00
#
_symmetry.space_group_name_H-M   'P 1'
#
loop_
_entity.id
_entity.type
_entity.pdbx_description
1 polymer ?
#
loop_
_entity_poly.entity_id
_entity_poly.type
_entity_poly.pdbx_seq_one_letter_code
_entity_poly.pdbx_strand_id
1 'polypeptide(L)'
;MSKVIGIDLGTTNSCVAVVEGGKPVVITNAEGERTTPSVVAFTKDGERLVGGAAKRQIATNSGRTVTSIKRHMGSDYRVHIDGKDLTPQEISAMILAKIRRDAESYLGEPVTEAVITVPAYFDDSQRKATQDAGRIAGLNVLRIINEPTAAAVAYGLDNEAPQKILVYDLGGGTFDVSIIEIEDGTFTVLATGGDTHLGGDDFDERIVEYAVAEFKKSDRIDLSRDPAAMGRLKEEAEKAKKELSSAPSAQLNLPFIAVGKDGPHHLDLSLSRPQFEMMTGDLLARTVTPVQNALRDAGISASQLGKVLLVGGSTRMPAVERQVRELLGCEPSHSLNPDECVAMGAAVQGGLLQGGGKLAGATGAAAQGLVLMDVTPLTLSIETLGGVATPLITRNSMIPTRKSQIFTTARPMQTSVEINVLQGERHFARDNKSLGKFKLNGIRGGFSSKPQIEVTFDIDVNGVVKVSAKDLGTGREQNITITGSTNLSENEIQRAMADAAAYEAEDSRRKERLELHNQAEVLAYKVEEALSKCKKELDRDEKNRIKTDVANLRRCLRKDKPEKMNETEEAALRQAKSQLEESANHLMMLYTSQQQAQGPDQTL
;
A
#
# COMPACT_ATOMS: atom_id res chain seq x y z
N MET A 1 24.47 9.11 1.90
CA MET A 1 23.62 7.92 2.20
C MET A 1 22.26 8.23 1.62
N SER A 2 21.65 7.31 0.89
CA SER A 2 20.30 7.52 0.35
C SER A 2 19.32 7.72 1.50
N LYS A 3 18.33 8.60 1.34
CA LYS A 3 17.33 8.86 2.39
C LYS A 3 16.43 7.63 2.55
N VAL A 4 16.07 7.31 3.80
CA VAL A 4 15.07 6.27 4.12
C VAL A 4 13.69 6.90 4.04
N ILE A 5 12.80 6.29 3.27
CA ILE A 5 11.40 6.74 3.16
C ILE A 5 10.49 5.93 4.09
N GLY A 6 9.43 6.58 4.59
CA GLY A 6 8.34 5.93 5.30
C GLY A 6 7.14 5.76 4.39
N ILE A 7 6.63 4.54 4.28
CA ILE A 7 5.51 4.20 3.40
C ILE A 7 4.35 3.66 4.21
N ASP A 8 3.20 4.31 4.09
CA ASP A 8 1.91 3.73 4.42
C ASP A 8 1.38 2.99 3.18
N LEU A 9 1.42 1.66 3.22
CA LEU A 9 0.84 0.82 2.17
C LEU A 9 -0.63 0.54 2.50
N GLY A 10 -1.50 1.50 2.25
CA GLY A 10 -2.92 1.40 2.58
C GLY A 10 -3.74 0.52 1.62
N THR A 11 -4.91 0.06 2.07
CA THR A 11 -5.84 -0.76 1.25
C THR A 11 -6.36 0.01 0.05
N THR A 12 -6.80 1.26 0.25
CA THR A 12 -7.40 2.11 -0.79
C THR A 12 -6.42 3.13 -1.33
N ASN A 13 -5.67 3.80 -0.46
CA ASN A 13 -4.65 4.77 -0.82
C ASN A 13 -3.37 4.48 -0.04
N SER A 14 -2.23 4.73 -0.65
CA SER A 14 -0.90 4.68 -0.03
C SER A 14 -0.31 6.08 0.05
N CYS A 15 0.54 6.31 1.05
CA CYS A 15 1.20 7.58 1.27
C CYS A 15 2.69 7.35 1.51
N VAL A 16 3.52 8.32 1.16
CA VAL A 16 4.96 8.28 1.39
C VAL A 16 5.46 9.58 1.98
N ALA A 17 6.37 9.47 2.94
CA ALA A 17 7.01 10.61 3.57
C ALA A 17 8.51 10.39 3.76
N VAL A 18 9.23 11.48 3.97
CA VAL A 18 10.67 11.50 4.24
C VAL A 18 10.95 12.51 5.35
N VAL A 19 12.04 12.35 6.08
CA VAL A 19 12.49 13.36 7.06
C VAL A 19 13.36 14.40 6.36
N GLU A 20 12.95 15.66 6.46
CA GLU A 20 13.72 16.83 6.00
C GLU A 20 13.81 17.88 7.10
N GLY A 21 15.04 18.33 7.41
CA GLY A 21 15.26 19.31 8.48
C GLY A 21 14.73 18.88 9.86
N GLY A 22 14.70 17.57 10.15
CA GLY A 22 14.21 17.02 11.41
C GLY A 22 12.69 16.88 11.51
N LYS A 23 11.96 17.12 10.42
CA LYS A 23 10.49 16.98 10.36
C LYS A 23 10.08 16.01 9.26
N PRO A 24 9.04 15.20 9.47
CA PRO A 24 8.48 14.37 8.41
C PRO A 24 7.73 15.24 7.38
N VAL A 25 8.02 15.02 6.12
CA VAL A 25 7.39 15.71 4.98
C VAL A 25 6.78 14.66 4.05
N VAL A 26 5.50 14.82 3.71
CA VAL A 26 4.82 13.95 2.74
C VAL A 26 5.30 14.30 1.34
N ILE A 27 5.73 13.28 0.61
CA ILE A 27 6.15 13.39 -0.79
C ILE A 27 4.91 13.34 -1.68
N THR A 28 4.77 14.34 -2.56
CA THR A 28 3.73 14.32 -3.60
C THR A 28 4.13 13.38 -4.73
N ASN A 29 3.16 12.67 -5.28
CA ASN A 29 3.37 11.78 -6.42
C ASN A 29 3.53 12.59 -7.74
N ALA A 30 3.82 11.90 -8.84
CA ALA A 30 4.01 12.53 -10.14
C ALA A 30 2.75 13.25 -10.67
N GLU A 31 1.58 12.91 -10.14
CA GLU A 31 0.30 13.56 -10.45
C GLU A 31 0.02 14.80 -9.57
N GLY A 32 0.92 15.13 -8.63
CA GLY A 32 0.79 16.26 -7.70
C GLY A 32 -0.06 15.97 -6.45
N GLU A 33 -0.51 14.74 -6.27
CA GLU A 33 -1.33 14.31 -5.14
C GLU A 33 -0.45 13.83 -3.96
N ARG A 34 -0.94 14.01 -2.74
CA ARG A 34 -0.25 13.60 -1.50
C ARG A 34 -0.44 12.12 -1.15
N THR A 35 -1.43 11.49 -1.76
CA THR A 35 -1.68 10.05 -1.65
C THR A 35 -1.76 9.42 -3.04
N THR A 36 -1.43 8.15 -3.14
CA THR A 36 -1.48 7.37 -4.38
C THR A 36 -2.53 6.27 -4.22
N PRO A 37 -3.56 6.20 -5.07
CA PRO A 37 -4.50 5.09 -5.05
C PRO A 37 -3.79 3.72 -5.14
N SER A 38 -4.13 2.80 -4.24
CA SER A 38 -3.57 1.43 -4.21
C SER A 38 -4.24 0.55 -5.26
N VAL A 39 -4.16 0.99 -6.52
CA VAL A 39 -4.82 0.39 -7.68
C VAL A 39 -3.80 0.07 -8.76
N VAL A 40 -3.90 -1.11 -9.35
CA VAL A 40 -3.08 -1.56 -10.49
C VAL A 40 -4.01 -1.99 -11.62
N ALA A 41 -3.77 -1.51 -12.83
CA ALA A 41 -4.52 -1.91 -14.02
C ALA A 41 -3.58 -2.39 -15.12
N PHE A 42 -4.04 -3.35 -15.91
CA PHE A 42 -3.32 -3.92 -17.04
C PHE A 42 -4.09 -3.61 -18.32
N THR A 43 -3.49 -2.86 -19.21
CA THR A 43 -4.12 -2.51 -20.50
C THR A 43 -4.10 -3.70 -21.45
N LYS A 44 -4.94 -3.66 -22.49
CA LYS A 44 -4.94 -4.69 -23.56
C LYS A 44 -3.62 -4.75 -24.33
N ASP A 45 -2.88 -3.66 -24.33
CA ASP A 45 -1.57 -3.54 -25.00
C ASP A 45 -0.41 -4.02 -24.12
N GLY A 46 -0.71 -4.56 -22.91
CA GLY A 46 0.28 -5.08 -21.97
C GLY A 46 0.97 -4.02 -21.12
N GLU A 47 0.49 -2.77 -21.12
CA GLU A 47 0.98 -1.71 -20.24
C GLU A 47 0.42 -1.89 -18.83
N ARG A 48 1.23 -1.59 -17.83
CA ARG A 48 0.87 -1.60 -16.43
C ARG A 48 0.68 -0.17 -15.92
N LEU A 49 -0.51 0.14 -15.46
CA LEU A 49 -0.86 1.42 -14.84
C LEU A 49 -0.96 1.24 -13.32
N VAL A 50 -0.51 2.24 -12.56
CA VAL A 50 -0.58 2.23 -11.08
C VAL A 50 -1.07 3.60 -10.61
N GLY A 51 -1.81 3.61 -9.50
CA GLY A 51 -2.28 4.84 -8.88
C GLY A 51 -3.49 5.47 -9.59
N GLY A 52 -3.49 6.79 -9.74
CA GLY A 52 -4.60 7.54 -10.35
C GLY A 52 -4.92 7.11 -11.77
N ALA A 53 -3.90 6.81 -12.58
CA ALA A 53 -4.08 6.30 -13.95
C ALA A 53 -4.81 4.94 -13.96
N ALA A 54 -4.46 4.03 -13.04
CA ALA A 54 -5.13 2.75 -12.89
C ALA A 54 -6.56 2.90 -12.35
N LYS A 55 -6.78 3.79 -11.37
CA LYS A 55 -8.11 4.05 -10.81
C LYS A 55 -9.11 4.47 -11.89
N ARG A 56 -8.69 5.30 -12.85
CA ARG A 56 -9.53 5.71 -14.00
C ARG A 56 -9.90 4.56 -14.95
N GLN A 57 -9.25 3.39 -14.84
CA GLN A 57 -9.56 2.20 -15.64
C GLN A 57 -10.68 1.34 -15.04
N ILE A 58 -11.08 1.54 -13.78
CA ILE A 58 -12.08 0.71 -13.09
C ILE A 58 -13.37 0.61 -13.89
N ALA A 59 -13.90 1.73 -14.41
CA ALA A 59 -15.15 1.76 -15.15
C ALA A 59 -15.09 1.06 -16.53
N THR A 60 -13.95 1.07 -17.21
CA THR A 60 -13.82 0.61 -18.61
C THR A 60 -13.02 -0.68 -18.75
N ASN A 61 -12.28 -1.07 -17.72
CA ASN A 61 -11.35 -2.19 -17.71
C ASN A 61 -11.39 -2.95 -16.37
N SER A 62 -12.59 -3.10 -15.78
CA SER A 62 -12.78 -3.66 -14.43
C SER A 62 -12.17 -5.05 -14.24
N GLY A 63 -12.30 -5.94 -15.22
CA GLY A 63 -11.73 -7.31 -15.17
C GLY A 63 -10.19 -7.37 -15.19
N ARG A 64 -9.51 -6.25 -15.45
CA ARG A 64 -8.04 -6.15 -15.50
C ARG A 64 -7.52 -5.05 -14.58
N THR A 65 -8.37 -4.54 -13.68
CA THR A 65 -8.04 -3.51 -12.68
C THR A 65 -8.20 -4.10 -11.28
N VAL A 66 -7.10 -4.10 -10.53
CA VAL A 66 -7.01 -4.69 -9.20
C VAL A 66 -7.07 -3.60 -8.15
N THR A 67 -8.02 -3.71 -7.23
CA THR A 67 -8.22 -2.83 -6.07
C THR A 67 -8.15 -3.63 -4.78
N SER A 68 -7.91 -2.98 -3.65
CA SER A 68 -7.98 -3.56 -2.29
C SER A 68 -7.17 -4.84 -2.08
N ILE A 69 -6.07 -5.00 -2.82
CA ILE A 69 -5.24 -6.22 -2.80
C ILE A 69 -4.65 -6.51 -1.41
N LYS A 70 -4.47 -5.49 -0.58
CA LYS A 70 -3.96 -5.63 0.80
C LYS A 70 -4.82 -6.56 1.65
N ARG A 71 -6.13 -6.66 1.40
CA ARG A 71 -7.05 -7.59 2.08
C ARG A 71 -6.72 -9.07 1.83
N HIS A 72 -5.96 -9.36 0.78
CA HIS A 72 -5.55 -10.72 0.40
C HIS A 72 -4.09 -11.03 0.77
N MET A 73 -3.37 -10.10 1.42
CA MET A 73 -1.99 -10.35 1.85
C MET A 73 -1.91 -11.55 2.78
N GLY A 74 -0.89 -12.38 2.60
CA GLY A 74 -0.69 -13.60 3.38
C GLY A 74 -1.70 -14.73 3.08
N SER A 75 -2.44 -14.66 1.97
CA SER A 75 -3.37 -15.69 1.49
C SER A 75 -2.88 -16.31 0.17
N ASP A 76 -3.55 -17.38 -0.27
CA ASP A 76 -3.33 -18.07 -1.54
C ASP A 76 -4.08 -17.43 -2.72
N TYR A 77 -4.67 -16.26 -2.52
CA TYR A 77 -5.36 -15.52 -3.56
C TYR A 77 -4.46 -15.24 -4.77
N ARG A 78 -5.02 -15.34 -5.97
CA ARG A 78 -4.31 -15.06 -7.23
C ARG A 78 -5.15 -14.18 -8.13
N VAL A 79 -4.49 -13.22 -8.75
CA VAL A 79 -5.06 -12.38 -9.80
C VAL A 79 -4.62 -12.94 -11.14
N HIS A 80 -5.57 -13.45 -11.93
CA HIS A 80 -5.28 -14.04 -13.23
C HIS A 80 -5.36 -12.99 -14.33
N ILE A 81 -4.20 -12.63 -14.94
CA ILE A 81 -4.09 -11.62 -16.01
C ILE A 81 -3.11 -12.11 -17.08
N ASP A 82 -3.56 -12.14 -18.34
CA ASP A 82 -2.74 -12.49 -19.51
C ASP A 82 -2.02 -13.86 -19.37
N GLY A 83 -2.75 -14.85 -18.79
CA GLY A 83 -2.19 -16.19 -18.57
C GLY A 83 -1.17 -16.28 -17.43
N LYS A 84 -1.03 -15.25 -16.62
CA LYS A 84 -0.19 -15.21 -15.41
C LYS A 84 -1.07 -15.15 -14.17
N ASP A 85 -0.66 -15.88 -13.14
CA ASP A 85 -1.25 -15.85 -11.80
C ASP A 85 -0.38 -14.98 -10.91
N LEU A 86 -0.83 -13.75 -10.64
CA LEU A 86 -0.11 -12.79 -9.82
C LEU A 86 -0.56 -12.90 -8.35
N THR A 87 0.40 -12.88 -7.46
CA THR A 87 0.18 -12.90 -6.00
C THR A 87 -0.17 -11.51 -5.46
N PRO A 88 -0.79 -11.40 -4.26
CA PRO A 88 -0.98 -10.12 -3.60
C PRO A 88 0.33 -9.36 -3.37
N GLN A 89 1.43 -10.06 -3.10
CA GLN A 89 2.76 -9.50 -2.94
C GLN A 89 3.26 -8.83 -4.22
N GLU A 90 3.10 -9.48 -5.38
CA GLU A 90 3.51 -8.93 -6.67
C GLU A 90 2.68 -7.69 -7.05
N ILE A 91 1.37 -7.71 -6.82
CA ILE A 91 0.52 -6.53 -7.06
C ILE A 91 0.89 -5.39 -6.12
N SER A 92 1.10 -5.67 -4.82
CA SER A 92 1.53 -4.65 -3.85
C SER A 92 2.92 -4.10 -4.18
N ALA A 93 3.83 -4.95 -4.70
CA ALA A 93 5.14 -4.50 -5.16
C ALA A 93 5.07 -3.51 -6.32
N MET A 94 4.08 -3.63 -7.21
CA MET A 94 3.87 -2.65 -8.29
C MET A 94 3.49 -1.27 -7.74
N ILE A 95 2.67 -1.23 -6.67
CA ILE A 95 2.32 0.00 -5.97
C ILE A 95 3.57 0.60 -5.31
N LEU A 96 4.32 -0.22 -4.56
CA LEU A 96 5.55 0.20 -3.89
C LEU A 96 6.62 0.69 -4.88
N ALA A 97 6.76 0.05 -6.05
CA ALA A 97 7.69 0.49 -7.10
C ALA A 97 7.31 1.85 -7.69
N LYS A 98 6.00 2.17 -7.84
CA LYS A 98 5.56 3.52 -8.21
C LYS A 98 5.93 4.53 -7.12
N ILE A 99 5.62 4.23 -5.86
CA ILE A 99 5.93 5.09 -4.71
C ILE A 99 7.43 5.37 -4.62
N ARG A 100 8.26 4.35 -4.83
CA ARG A 100 9.72 4.50 -4.88
C ARG A 100 10.13 5.47 -5.98
N ARG A 101 9.63 5.31 -7.20
CA ARG A 101 9.95 6.21 -8.33
C ARG A 101 9.49 7.66 -8.09
N ASP A 102 8.31 7.83 -7.51
CA ASP A 102 7.82 9.16 -7.13
C ASP A 102 8.73 9.81 -6.09
N ALA A 103 9.19 9.03 -5.09
CA ALA A 103 10.13 9.50 -4.09
C ALA A 103 11.51 9.83 -4.70
N GLU A 104 12.04 9.00 -5.59
CA GLU A 104 13.29 9.25 -6.33
C GLU A 104 13.20 10.52 -7.18
N SER A 105 12.05 10.75 -7.83
CA SER A 105 11.80 11.96 -8.62
C SER A 105 11.76 13.22 -7.74
N TYR A 106 11.15 13.14 -6.56
CA TYR A 106 11.08 14.23 -5.60
C TYR A 106 12.45 14.55 -4.99
N LEU A 107 13.19 13.51 -4.58
CA LEU A 107 14.47 13.65 -3.89
C LEU A 107 15.66 13.94 -4.82
N GLY A 108 15.55 13.60 -6.12
CA GLY A 108 16.62 13.70 -7.10
C GLY A 108 17.76 12.68 -6.89
N GLU A 109 17.53 11.64 -6.08
CA GLU A 109 18.50 10.59 -5.77
C GLU A 109 17.80 9.21 -5.69
N PRO A 110 18.55 8.10 -5.91
CA PRO A 110 17.99 6.76 -5.76
C PRO A 110 17.50 6.47 -4.35
N VAL A 111 16.36 5.79 -4.24
CA VAL A 111 15.76 5.33 -2.97
C VAL A 111 15.86 3.81 -2.90
N THR A 112 16.63 3.32 -1.93
CA THR A 112 16.89 1.89 -1.76
C THR A 112 16.37 1.32 -0.45
N GLU A 113 16.00 2.17 0.52
CA GLU A 113 15.62 1.76 1.87
C GLU A 113 14.28 2.37 2.28
N ALA A 114 13.47 1.57 2.98
CA ALA A 114 12.17 2.01 3.45
C ALA A 114 11.78 1.39 4.79
N VAL A 115 10.92 2.12 5.52
CA VAL A 115 10.07 1.59 6.59
C VAL A 115 8.66 1.49 6.03
N ILE A 116 8.03 0.31 6.12
CA ILE A 116 6.68 0.07 5.59
C ILE A 116 5.73 -0.24 6.74
N THR A 117 4.52 0.30 6.69
CA THR A 117 3.52 0.07 7.74
C THR A 117 2.61 -1.10 7.43
N VAL A 118 2.07 -1.70 8.48
CA VAL A 118 1.05 -2.74 8.42
C VAL A 118 0.00 -2.50 9.52
N PRO A 119 -1.23 -2.96 9.33
CA PRO A 119 -2.21 -3.00 10.41
C PRO A 119 -1.66 -3.70 11.65
N ALA A 120 -1.98 -3.20 12.85
CA ALA A 120 -1.46 -3.78 14.08
C ALA A 120 -1.92 -5.24 14.26
N TYR A 121 -3.11 -5.57 13.76
CA TYR A 121 -3.72 -6.89 13.88
C TYR A 121 -3.35 -7.86 12.74
N PHE A 122 -2.40 -7.47 11.85
CA PHE A 122 -1.86 -8.38 10.85
C PHE A 122 -1.11 -9.54 11.51
N ASP A 123 -1.39 -10.74 11.01
CA ASP A 123 -0.66 -11.95 11.41
C ASP A 123 0.74 -12.02 10.76
N ASP A 124 1.53 -12.98 11.19
CA ASP A 124 2.91 -13.18 10.72
C ASP A 124 2.99 -13.36 9.19
N SER A 125 2.06 -14.13 8.60
CA SER A 125 2.04 -14.35 7.14
C SER A 125 1.81 -13.05 6.37
N GLN A 126 0.93 -12.17 6.86
CA GLN A 126 0.61 -10.88 6.25
C GLN A 126 1.78 -9.90 6.38
N ARG A 127 2.46 -9.87 7.54
CA ARG A 127 3.67 -9.06 7.77
C ARG A 127 4.81 -9.49 6.86
N LYS A 128 5.06 -10.80 6.75
CA LYS A 128 6.08 -11.36 5.86
C LYS A 128 5.76 -11.05 4.39
N ALA A 129 4.50 -11.21 3.98
CA ALA A 129 4.06 -10.89 2.62
C ALA A 129 4.28 -9.40 2.27
N THR A 130 4.07 -8.49 3.23
CA THR A 130 4.35 -7.06 3.05
C THR A 130 5.85 -6.78 2.92
N GLN A 131 6.68 -7.44 3.71
CA GLN A 131 8.14 -7.35 3.58
C GLN A 131 8.62 -7.85 2.23
N ASP A 132 8.08 -8.98 1.75
CA ASP A 132 8.42 -9.57 0.45
C ASP A 132 7.98 -8.65 -0.71
N ALA A 133 6.82 -8.01 -0.60
CA ALA A 133 6.37 -7.00 -1.58
C ALA A 133 7.36 -5.82 -1.67
N GLY A 134 7.89 -5.35 -0.54
CA GLY A 134 8.95 -4.33 -0.52
C GLY A 134 10.22 -4.79 -1.23
N ARG A 135 10.67 -6.02 -0.96
CA ARG A 135 11.85 -6.62 -1.64
C ARG A 135 11.64 -6.74 -3.15
N ILE A 136 10.47 -7.21 -3.59
CA ILE A 136 10.11 -7.33 -5.02
C ILE A 136 10.11 -5.95 -5.68
N ALA A 137 9.70 -4.91 -4.97
CA ALA A 137 9.75 -3.52 -5.44
C ALA A 137 11.17 -2.92 -5.48
N GLY A 138 12.20 -3.68 -5.08
CA GLY A 138 13.59 -3.23 -5.05
C GLY A 138 13.94 -2.39 -3.82
N LEU A 139 13.16 -2.47 -2.74
CA LEU A 139 13.40 -1.79 -1.48
C LEU A 139 14.01 -2.74 -0.44
N ASN A 140 15.06 -2.30 0.23
CA ASN A 140 15.52 -2.92 1.47
C ASN A 140 14.60 -2.44 2.60
N VAL A 141 13.70 -3.32 3.07
CA VAL A 141 12.77 -3.00 4.14
C VAL A 141 13.49 -3.09 5.48
N LEU A 142 13.88 -1.94 6.02
CA LEU A 142 14.62 -1.85 7.28
C LEU A 142 13.75 -2.25 8.47
N ARG A 143 12.45 -1.92 8.43
CA ARG A 143 11.51 -2.23 9.48
C ARG A 143 10.08 -2.31 8.94
N ILE A 144 9.30 -3.22 9.49
CA ILE A 144 7.83 -3.21 9.45
C ILE A 144 7.33 -2.60 10.76
N ILE A 145 6.48 -1.58 10.69
CA ILE A 145 5.92 -0.88 11.86
C ILE A 145 4.38 -0.92 11.80
N ASN A 146 3.74 -1.00 12.96
CA ASN A 146 2.27 -0.96 13.03
C ASN A 146 1.72 0.44 12.72
N GLU A 147 0.65 0.52 11.93
CA GLU A 147 -0.01 1.77 11.53
C GLU A 147 -0.38 2.66 12.72
N PRO A 148 -1.05 2.17 13.79
CA PRO A 148 -1.36 3.00 14.94
C PRO A 148 -0.10 3.44 15.73
N THR A 149 0.95 2.63 15.75
CA THR A 149 2.22 3.01 16.37
C THR A 149 2.89 4.14 15.57
N ALA A 150 2.88 4.06 14.25
CA ALA A 150 3.39 5.12 13.38
C ALA A 150 2.60 6.43 13.56
N ALA A 151 1.27 6.36 13.62
CA ALA A 151 0.42 7.53 13.88
C ALA A 151 0.73 8.17 15.25
N ALA A 152 0.94 7.34 16.29
CA ALA A 152 1.34 7.83 17.61
C ALA A 152 2.70 8.53 17.60
N VAL A 153 3.67 8.00 16.84
CA VAL A 153 4.98 8.65 16.66
C VAL A 153 4.83 10.01 16.00
N ALA A 154 4.04 10.11 14.93
CA ALA A 154 3.78 11.39 14.27
C ALA A 154 3.12 12.41 15.24
N TYR A 155 2.18 11.96 16.07
CA TYR A 155 1.54 12.79 17.08
C TYR A 155 2.53 13.25 18.18
N GLY A 156 3.34 12.33 18.68
CA GLY A 156 4.25 12.56 19.80
C GLY A 156 5.42 13.48 19.49
N LEU A 157 5.72 13.74 18.21
CA LEU A 157 6.75 14.72 17.83
C LEU A 157 6.46 16.13 18.36
N ASP A 158 5.19 16.49 18.42
CA ASP A 158 4.75 17.83 18.87
C ASP A 158 4.13 17.80 20.30
N ASN A 159 4.05 16.62 20.94
CA ASN A 159 3.37 16.42 22.22
C ASN A 159 4.20 15.54 23.17
N GLU A 160 5.13 16.16 23.89
CA GLU A 160 6.11 15.48 24.76
C GLU A 160 5.57 15.11 26.15
N ALA A 161 4.43 15.63 26.58
CA ALA A 161 3.88 15.38 27.91
C ALA A 161 3.48 13.90 28.07
N PRO A 162 3.83 13.26 29.23
CA PRO A 162 3.42 11.89 29.52
C PRO A 162 1.92 11.72 29.45
N GLN A 163 1.46 10.77 28.65
CA GLN A 163 0.03 10.50 28.45
C GLN A 163 -0.24 9.11 27.88
N LYS A 164 -1.48 8.64 28.08
CA LYS A 164 -2.01 7.47 27.39
C LYS A 164 -2.92 7.91 26.28
N ILE A 165 -2.69 7.42 25.08
CA ILE A 165 -3.51 7.73 23.92
C ILE A 165 -4.19 6.47 23.39
N LEU A 166 -5.38 6.63 22.80
CA LEU A 166 -6.01 5.59 22.01
C LEU A 166 -5.95 6.02 20.55
N VAL A 167 -5.41 5.16 19.71
CA VAL A 167 -5.43 5.31 18.26
C VAL A 167 -6.56 4.44 17.72
N TYR A 168 -7.54 5.06 17.07
CA TYR A 168 -8.66 4.41 16.40
C TYR A 168 -8.45 4.57 14.90
N ASP A 169 -8.01 3.50 14.27
CA ASP A 169 -7.66 3.48 12.84
C ASP A 169 -8.72 2.70 12.05
N LEU A 170 -9.55 3.41 11.30
CA LEU A 170 -10.53 2.84 10.39
C LEU A 170 -10.16 3.22 8.96
N GLY A 171 -9.39 2.33 8.32
CA GLY A 171 -8.95 2.48 6.96
C GLY A 171 -9.98 2.04 5.91
N GLY A 172 -9.50 1.76 4.69
CA GLY A 172 -10.36 1.24 3.62
C GLY A 172 -10.73 -0.23 3.79
N GLY A 173 -9.86 -1.04 4.41
CA GLY A 173 -10.04 -2.48 4.49
C GLY A 173 -9.90 -3.10 5.86
N THR A 174 -9.33 -2.38 6.83
CA THR A 174 -9.04 -2.87 8.18
C THR A 174 -9.48 -1.85 9.21
N PHE A 175 -9.80 -2.36 10.40
CA PHE A 175 -9.99 -1.59 11.61
C PHE A 175 -8.98 -2.02 12.66
N ASP A 176 -8.23 -1.07 13.20
CA ASP A 176 -7.28 -1.29 14.28
C ASP A 176 -7.52 -0.30 15.42
N VAL A 177 -7.33 -0.77 16.64
CA VAL A 177 -7.32 0.07 17.84
C VAL A 177 -6.12 -0.28 18.67
N SER A 178 -5.35 0.74 19.11
CA SER A 178 -4.19 0.55 19.99
C SER A 178 -4.21 1.56 21.11
N ILE A 179 -3.83 1.12 22.30
CA ILE A 179 -3.59 1.98 23.46
C ILE A 179 -2.10 2.09 23.64
N ILE A 180 -1.60 3.31 23.61
CA ILE A 180 -0.16 3.60 23.62
C ILE A 180 0.13 4.59 24.73
N GLU A 181 1.11 4.29 25.54
CA GLU A 181 1.67 5.18 26.55
C GLU A 181 2.87 5.91 25.96
N ILE A 182 2.86 7.22 26.09
CA ILE A 182 3.95 8.11 25.65
C ILE A 182 4.57 8.69 26.90
N GLU A 183 5.86 8.40 27.15
CA GLU A 183 6.59 8.91 28.30
C GLU A 183 8.07 9.03 27.92
N ASP A 184 8.66 10.22 28.13
CA ASP A 184 10.09 10.52 27.93
C ASP A 184 10.66 10.01 26.57
N GLY A 185 9.93 10.24 25.48
CA GLY A 185 10.32 9.78 24.14
C GLY A 185 10.15 8.28 23.89
N THR A 186 9.58 7.56 24.86
CA THR A 186 9.23 6.13 24.71
C THR A 186 7.76 5.99 24.37
N PHE A 187 7.48 5.18 23.35
CA PHE A 187 6.14 4.82 22.88
C PHE A 187 5.92 3.36 23.21
N THR A 188 5.14 3.07 24.23
CA THR A 188 4.85 1.69 24.68
C THR A 188 3.41 1.33 24.31
N VAL A 189 3.24 0.35 23.42
CA VAL A 189 1.92 -0.24 23.15
C VAL A 189 1.50 -1.07 24.34
N LEU A 190 0.40 -0.70 24.99
CA LEU A 190 -0.15 -1.43 26.14
C LEU A 190 -1.08 -2.56 25.69
N ALA A 191 -1.90 -2.30 24.69
CA ALA A 191 -2.80 -3.29 24.10
C ALA A 191 -3.16 -2.89 22.67
N THR A 192 -3.47 -3.91 21.86
CA THR A 192 -3.98 -3.73 20.50
C THR A 192 -5.13 -4.70 20.22
N GLY A 193 -6.03 -4.32 19.34
CA GLY A 193 -7.14 -5.14 18.85
C GLY A 193 -7.59 -4.65 17.48
N GLY A 194 -8.47 -5.40 16.81
CA GLY A 194 -8.91 -4.98 15.48
C GLY A 194 -9.78 -6.00 14.77
N ASP A 195 -10.07 -5.68 13.51
CA ASP A 195 -10.79 -6.51 12.55
C ASP A 195 -10.15 -6.33 11.17
N THR A 196 -9.48 -7.35 10.66
CA THR A 196 -8.75 -7.31 9.38
C THR A 196 -9.66 -7.32 8.15
N HIS A 197 -10.98 -7.39 8.34
CA HIS A 197 -11.98 -7.41 7.28
C HIS A 197 -13.12 -6.41 7.58
N LEU A 198 -12.78 -5.24 8.10
CA LEU A 198 -13.71 -4.14 8.34
C LEU A 198 -13.05 -2.82 7.94
N GLY A 199 -13.64 -2.12 6.98
CA GLY A 199 -13.15 -0.81 6.54
C GLY A 199 -14.08 -0.15 5.54
N GLY A 200 -13.66 0.98 4.98
CA GLY A 200 -14.43 1.80 4.05
C GLY A 200 -15.03 1.06 2.86
N ASP A 201 -14.34 0.01 2.37
CA ASP A 201 -14.83 -0.82 1.27
C ASP A 201 -16.12 -1.56 1.63
N ASP A 202 -16.30 -1.96 2.91
CA ASP A 202 -17.51 -2.63 3.39
C ASP A 202 -18.69 -1.65 3.45
N PHE A 203 -18.40 -0.39 3.80
CA PHE A 203 -19.40 0.69 3.75
C PHE A 203 -19.81 1.02 2.32
N ASP A 204 -18.87 1.02 1.37
CA ASP A 204 -19.16 1.19 -0.05
C ASP A 204 -20.03 0.05 -0.59
N GLU A 205 -19.74 -1.20 -0.20
CA GLU A 205 -20.52 -2.37 -0.62
C GLU A 205 -21.98 -2.27 -0.18
N ARG A 206 -22.28 -1.70 1.00
CA ARG A 206 -23.69 -1.44 1.43
C ARG A 206 -24.41 -0.50 0.47
N ILE A 207 -23.73 0.55 -0.01
CA ILE A 207 -24.29 1.48 -1.01
C ILE A 207 -24.51 0.76 -2.34
N VAL A 208 -23.54 -0.08 -2.76
CA VAL A 208 -23.65 -0.90 -3.97
C VAL A 208 -24.83 -1.84 -3.90
N GLU A 209 -24.96 -2.62 -2.81
CA GLU A 209 -26.08 -3.54 -2.58
C GLU A 209 -27.43 -2.82 -2.62
N TYR A 210 -27.51 -1.66 -1.97
CA TYR A 210 -28.72 -0.82 -1.99
C TYR A 210 -29.06 -0.37 -3.40
N ALA A 211 -28.10 0.18 -4.14
CA ALA A 211 -28.33 0.67 -5.51
C ALA A 211 -28.71 -0.46 -6.50
N VAL A 212 -28.07 -1.63 -6.40
CA VAL A 212 -28.42 -2.81 -7.19
C VAL A 212 -29.85 -3.27 -6.90
N ALA A 213 -30.24 -3.29 -5.62
CA ALA A 213 -31.59 -3.69 -5.20
C ALA A 213 -32.67 -2.71 -5.69
N GLU A 214 -32.43 -1.40 -5.57
CA GLU A 214 -33.38 -0.38 -6.03
C GLU A 214 -33.49 -0.39 -7.56
N PHE A 215 -32.39 -0.46 -8.28
CA PHE A 215 -32.39 -0.55 -9.75
C PHE A 215 -33.09 -1.80 -10.26
N LYS A 216 -32.93 -2.93 -9.59
CA LYS A 216 -33.65 -4.17 -9.93
C LYS A 216 -35.15 -4.04 -9.71
N LYS A 217 -35.59 -3.27 -8.70
CA LYS A 217 -37.04 -3.00 -8.46
C LYS A 217 -37.63 -2.10 -9.54
N SER A 218 -36.95 -1.01 -9.92
CA SER A 218 -37.42 -0.02 -10.89
C SER A 218 -37.36 -0.54 -12.32
N ASP A 219 -36.19 -1.03 -12.74
CA ASP A 219 -35.87 -1.32 -14.14
C ASP A 219 -35.92 -2.81 -14.46
N ARG A 220 -36.06 -3.68 -13.47
CA ARG A 220 -36.08 -5.16 -13.61
C ARG A 220 -34.81 -5.74 -14.22
N ILE A 221 -33.70 -5.01 -14.15
CA ILE A 221 -32.37 -5.41 -14.61
C ILE A 221 -31.47 -5.65 -13.40
N ASP A 222 -30.71 -6.75 -13.43
CA ASP A 222 -29.77 -7.12 -12.37
C ASP A 222 -28.35 -6.68 -12.76
N LEU A 223 -27.89 -5.55 -12.20
CA LEU A 223 -26.56 -4.98 -12.47
C LEU A 223 -25.42 -5.89 -12.00
N SER A 224 -25.66 -6.78 -11.01
CA SER A 224 -24.61 -7.66 -10.47
C SER A 224 -24.00 -8.60 -11.51
N ARG A 225 -24.67 -8.78 -12.66
CA ARG A 225 -24.22 -9.63 -13.77
C ARG A 225 -23.33 -8.93 -14.78
N ASP A 226 -23.19 -7.61 -14.66
CA ASP A 226 -22.34 -6.80 -15.55
C ASP A 226 -21.15 -6.24 -14.77
N PRO A 227 -19.93 -6.79 -14.97
CA PRO A 227 -18.72 -6.31 -14.28
C PRO A 227 -18.40 -4.83 -14.55
N ALA A 228 -18.75 -4.30 -15.73
CA ALA A 228 -18.51 -2.90 -16.06
C ALA A 228 -19.48 -1.98 -15.30
N ALA A 229 -20.75 -2.36 -15.22
CA ALA A 229 -21.75 -1.65 -14.43
C ALA A 229 -21.36 -1.67 -12.93
N MET A 230 -20.95 -2.83 -12.41
CA MET A 230 -20.50 -2.97 -11.02
C MET A 230 -19.25 -2.15 -10.72
N GLY A 231 -18.29 -2.09 -11.64
CA GLY A 231 -17.10 -1.24 -11.50
C GLY A 231 -17.46 0.24 -11.36
N ARG A 232 -18.33 0.74 -12.25
CA ARG A 232 -18.84 2.12 -12.21
C ARG A 232 -19.63 2.41 -10.93
N LEU A 233 -20.44 1.44 -10.49
CA LEU A 233 -21.25 1.58 -9.29
C LEU A 233 -20.39 1.63 -8.02
N LYS A 234 -19.32 0.83 -7.92
CA LYS A 234 -18.37 0.88 -6.82
C LYS A 234 -17.67 2.23 -6.69
N GLU A 235 -17.26 2.80 -7.83
CA GLU A 235 -16.63 4.12 -7.86
C GLU A 235 -17.61 5.22 -7.41
N GLU A 236 -18.86 5.17 -7.87
CA GLU A 236 -19.90 6.13 -7.47
C GLU A 236 -20.32 5.95 -6.01
N ALA A 237 -20.32 4.71 -5.48
CA ALA A 237 -20.57 4.42 -4.08
C ALA A 237 -19.49 5.02 -3.16
N GLU A 238 -18.20 4.86 -3.49
CA GLU A 238 -17.10 5.50 -2.75
C GLU A 238 -17.24 7.02 -2.75
N LYS A 239 -17.59 7.60 -3.89
CA LYS A 239 -17.81 9.05 -4.02
C LYS A 239 -18.99 9.50 -3.18
N ALA A 240 -20.13 8.80 -3.23
CA ALA A 240 -21.31 9.10 -2.42
C ALA A 240 -21.01 8.99 -0.91
N LYS A 241 -20.29 7.95 -0.47
CA LYS A 241 -19.84 7.83 0.93
C LYS A 241 -19.02 9.04 1.38
N LYS A 242 -18.08 9.48 0.56
CA LYS A 242 -17.25 10.67 0.84
C LYS A 242 -18.10 11.95 0.92
N GLU A 243 -19.04 12.13 0.00
CA GLU A 243 -19.94 13.27 -0.02
C GLU A 243 -20.84 13.29 1.21
N LEU A 244 -21.37 12.14 1.64
CA LEU A 244 -22.18 11.99 2.84
C LEU A 244 -21.43 12.31 4.15
N SER A 245 -20.10 12.39 4.13
CA SER A 245 -19.32 12.85 5.28
C SER A 245 -19.48 14.36 5.53
N SER A 246 -19.76 15.15 4.50
CA SER A 246 -19.94 16.61 4.59
C SER A 246 -21.37 17.06 4.27
N ALA A 247 -22.04 16.40 3.30
CA ALA A 247 -23.39 16.75 2.86
C ALA A 247 -24.46 15.87 3.54
N PRO A 248 -25.71 16.35 3.68
CA PRO A 248 -26.83 15.57 4.26
C PRO A 248 -27.37 14.49 3.32
N SER A 249 -27.08 14.57 2.01
CA SER A 249 -27.46 13.61 0.99
C SER A 249 -26.45 13.60 -0.13
N ALA A 250 -26.35 12.50 -0.84
CA ALA A 250 -25.55 12.32 -2.05
C ALA A 250 -26.42 11.77 -3.18
N GLN A 251 -26.06 12.10 -4.42
CA GLN A 251 -26.74 11.61 -5.61
C GLN A 251 -25.87 10.57 -6.32
N LEU A 252 -26.40 9.35 -6.48
CA LEU A 252 -25.79 8.32 -7.31
C LEU A 252 -26.35 8.46 -8.72
N ASN A 253 -25.57 9.02 -9.65
CA ASN A 253 -25.99 9.28 -11.03
C ASN A 253 -25.06 8.59 -12.01
N LEU A 254 -25.55 7.50 -12.62
CA LEU A 254 -24.81 6.70 -13.59
C LEU A 254 -25.62 6.56 -14.88
N PRO A 255 -25.44 7.48 -15.84
CA PRO A 255 -26.09 7.39 -17.13
C PRO A 255 -25.60 6.18 -17.91
N PHE A 256 -26.52 5.55 -18.66
CA PHE A 256 -26.22 4.39 -19.50
C PHE A 256 -25.55 3.24 -18.75
N ILE A 257 -26.05 2.91 -17.55
CA ILE A 257 -25.47 1.85 -16.73
C ILE A 257 -25.81 0.46 -17.22
N ALA A 258 -26.94 0.30 -17.88
CA ALA A 258 -27.39 -0.95 -18.47
C ALA A 258 -28.13 -0.72 -19.79
N VAL A 259 -28.26 -1.78 -20.59
CA VAL A 259 -29.06 -1.78 -21.83
C VAL A 259 -30.12 -2.89 -21.70
N GLY A 260 -31.38 -2.47 -21.68
CA GLY A 260 -32.53 -3.38 -21.69
C GLY A 260 -33.07 -3.61 -23.09
N LYS A 261 -34.20 -4.35 -23.20
CA LYS A 261 -34.90 -4.60 -24.47
C LYS A 261 -35.53 -3.31 -25.05
N ASP A 262 -35.85 -2.37 -24.20
CA ASP A 262 -36.49 -1.09 -24.44
C ASP A 262 -35.49 0.07 -24.59
N GLY A 263 -34.20 -0.20 -24.47
CA GLY A 263 -33.13 0.78 -24.68
C GLY A 263 -32.18 0.93 -23.49
N PRO A 264 -31.47 2.05 -23.44
CA PRO A 264 -30.54 2.33 -22.36
C PRO A 264 -31.27 2.72 -21.07
N HIS A 265 -30.76 2.24 -19.94
CA HIS A 265 -31.22 2.54 -18.59
C HIS A 265 -30.19 3.34 -17.80
N HIS A 266 -30.67 4.19 -16.89
CA HIS A 266 -29.84 5.11 -16.11
C HIS A 266 -30.13 4.89 -14.61
N LEU A 267 -29.08 4.83 -13.80
CA LEU A 267 -29.22 4.88 -12.36
C LEU A 267 -29.28 6.36 -11.91
N ASP A 268 -30.34 6.74 -11.23
CA ASP A 268 -30.48 8.06 -10.59
C ASP A 268 -31.15 7.86 -9.23
N LEU A 269 -30.34 7.80 -8.17
CA LEU A 269 -30.80 7.56 -6.80
C LEU A 269 -30.24 8.61 -5.87
N SER A 270 -31.11 9.14 -4.98
CA SER A 270 -30.69 9.99 -3.87
C SER A 270 -30.54 9.14 -2.61
N LEU A 271 -29.41 9.27 -1.94
CA LEU A 271 -29.11 8.61 -0.66
C LEU A 271 -28.91 9.67 0.42
N SER A 272 -29.72 9.64 1.47
CA SER A 272 -29.53 10.51 2.63
C SER A 272 -28.54 9.92 3.63
N ARG A 273 -27.84 10.78 4.39
CA ARG A 273 -26.93 10.36 5.46
C ARG A 273 -27.63 9.45 6.50
N PRO A 274 -28.86 9.75 7.00
CA PRO A 274 -29.54 8.83 7.91
C PRO A 274 -29.81 7.44 7.33
N GLN A 275 -30.14 7.34 6.03
CA GLN A 275 -30.30 6.04 5.37
C GLN A 275 -28.97 5.28 5.30
N PHE A 276 -27.88 5.97 4.94
CA PHE A 276 -26.54 5.40 4.92
C PHE A 276 -26.12 4.92 6.31
N GLU A 277 -26.29 5.73 7.35
CA GLU A 277 -25.97 5.36 8.74
C GLU A 277 -26.81 4.16 9.23
N MET A 278 -28.08 4.06 8.81
CA MET A 278 -28.93 2.92 9.13
C MET A 278 -28.43 1.62 8.45
N MET A 279 -28.03 1.69 7.18
CA MET A 279 -27.53 0.54 6.43
C MET A 279 -26.17 0.03 6.92
N THR A 280 -25.38 0.89 7.57
CA THR A 280 -23.99 0.60 7.97
C THR A 280 -23.80 0.50 9.49
N GLY A 281 -24.89 0.59 10.27
CA GLY A 281 -24.83 0.59 11.73
C GLY A 281 -24.24 -0.70 12.32
N ASP A 282 -24.47 -1.84 11.69
CA ASP A 282 -23.89 -3.13 12.07
C ASP A 282 -22.38 -3.15 11.84
N LEU A 283 -21.89 -2.56 10.76
CA LEU A 283 -20.46 -2.44 10.49
C LEU A 283 -19.77 -1.59 11.56
N LEU A 284 -20.36 -0.46 11.87
CA LEU A 284 -19.83 0.43 12.89
C LEU A 284 -19.84 -0.23 14.28
N ALA A 285 -20.91 -0.97 14.62
CA ALA A 285 -21.00 -1.71 15.89
C ALA A 285 -19.88 -2.75 16.07
N ARG A 286 -19.31 -3.32 14.98
CA ARG A 286 -18.18 -4.25 15.04
C ARG A 286 -16.91 -3.63 15.65
N THR A 287 -16.75 -2.32 15.61
CA THR A 287 -15.59 -1.62 16.19
C THR A 287 -15.65 -1.54 17.72
N VAL A 288 -16.84 -1.65 18.33
CA VAL A 288 -17.06 -1.45 19.77
C VAL A 288 -16.32 -2.49 20.60
N THR A 289 -16.49 -3.76 20.27
CA THR A 289 -15.87 -4.87 21.02
C THR A 289 -14.34 -4.81 21.02
N PRO A 290 -13.64 -4.60 19.90
CA PRO A 290 -12.18 -4.40 19.91
C PRO A 290 -11.73 -3.24 20.80
N VAL A 291 -12.43 -2.10 20.79
CA VAL A 291 -12.10 -0.94 21.64
C VAL A 291 -12.23 -1.30 23.13
N GLN A 292 -13.35 -1.92 23.52
CA GLN A 292 -13.57 -2.36 24.92
C GLN A 292 -12.54 -3.39 25.37
N ASN A 293 -12.19 -4.33 24.49
CA ASN A 293 -11.16 -5.32 24.76
C ASN A 293 -9.79 -4.68 24.95
N ALA A 294 -9.40 -3.72 24.10
CA ALA A 294 -8.14 -3.01 24.22
C ALA A 294 -8.02 -2.25 25.55
N LEU A 295 -9.08 -1.55 25.97
CA LEU A 295 -9.14 -0.86 27.28
C LEU A 295 -8.97 -1.86 28.44
N ARG A 296 -9.71 -2.97 28.39
CA ARG A 296 -9.61 -4.03 29.39
C ARG A 296 -8.22 -4.67 29.46
N ASP A 297 -7.64 -4.98 28.32
CA ASP A 297 -6.32 -5.62 28.21
C ASP A 297 -5.19 -4.67 28.66
N ALA A 298 -5.34 -3.37 28.42
CA ALA A 298 -4.44 -2.34 28.92
C ALA A 298 -4.65 -2.04 30.42
N GLY A 299 -5.72 -2.56 31.04
CA GLY A 299 -6.04 -2.34 32.46
C GLY A 299 -6.42 -0.89 32.78
N ILE A 300 -6.98 -0.13 31.81
CA ILE A 300 -7.35 1.28 31.98
C ILE A 300 -8.82 1.52 31.64
N SER A 301 -9.36 2.59 32.21
CA SER A 301 -10.68 3.13 31.85
C SER A 301 -10.53 4.22 30.78
N ALA A 302 -11.62 4.50 30.04
CA ALA A 302 -11.64 5.58 29.04
C ALA A 302 -11.27 6.95 29.64
N SER A 303 -11.61 7.20 30.91
CA SER A 303 -11.28 8.46 31.60
C SER A 303 -9.78 8.67 31.87
N GLN A 304 -8.94 7.64 31.71
CA GLN A 304 -7.50 7.73 31.84
C GLN A 304 -6.79 8.00 30.51
N LEU A 305 -7.56 8.07 29.42
CA LEU A 305 -7.01 8.47 28.11
C LEU A 305 -6.79 9.98 28.07
N GLY A 306 -5.59 10.39 27.73
CA GLY A 306 -5.28 11.80 27.50
C GLY A 306 -5.76 12.30 26.14
N LYS A 307 -5.74 11.41 25.12
CA LYS A 307 -6.19 11.72 23.76
C LYS A 307 -6.73 10.47 23.06
N VAL A 308 -7.64 10.72 22.11
CA VAL A 308 -8.12 9.74 21.13
C VAL A 308 -7.78 10.28 19.74
N LEU A 309 -6.95 9.54 18.99
CA LEU A 309 -6.55 9.91 17.64
C LEU A 309 -7.38 9.13 16.63
N LEU A 310 -7.98 9.83 15.69
CA LEU A 310 -8.69 9.23 14.55
C LEU A 310 -7.74 9.13 13.36
N VAL A 311 -7.54 7.92 12.87
CA VAL A 311 -6.65 7.57 11.76
C VAL A 311 -7.44 6.80 10.70
N GLY A 312 -6.98 6.88 9.44
CA GLY A 312 -7.67 6.27 8.31
C GLY A 312 -8.82 7.11 7.77
N GLY A 313 -8.97 7.16 6.45
CA GLY A 313 -9.93 8.03 5.77
C GLY A 313 -11.39 7.77 6.15
N SER A 314 -11.75 6.56 6.59
CA SER A 314 -13.12 6.22 7.00
C SER A 314 -13.52 6.83 8.33
N THR A 315 -12.58 7.32 9.15
CA THR A 315 -12.89 8.06 10.38
C THR A 315 -13.49 9.45 10.14
N ARG A 316 -13.44 9.93 8.89
CA ARG A 316 -14.10 11.18 8.48
C ARG A 316 -15.63 11.07 8.45
N MET A 317 -16.20 9.87 8.53
CA MET A 317 -17.65 9.68 8.62
C MET A 317 -18.18 10.20 9.97
N PRO A 318 -19.19 11.09 10.00
CA PRO A 318 -19.70 11.67 11.24
C PRO A 318 -20.23 10.63 12.25
N ALA A 319 -20.74 9.49 11.76
CA ALA A 319 -21.20 8.39 12.59
C ALA A 319 -20.06 7.75 13.40
N VAL A 320 -18.84 7.67 12.83
CA VAL A 320 -17.65 7.15 13.52
C VAL A 320 -17.27 8.06 14.67
N GLU A 321 -17.15 9.35 14.40
CA GLU A 321 -16.79 10.33 15.43
C GLU A 321 -17.82 10.36 16.58
N ARG A 322 -19.10 10.33 16.26
CA ARG A 322 -20.18 10.26 17.25
C ARG A 322 -20.07 8.99 18.11
N GLN A 323 -19.86 7.83 17.49
CA GLN A 323 -19.72 6.57 18.22
C GLN A 323 -18.48 6.58 19.14
N VAL A 324 -17.34 7.08 18.66
CA VAL A 324 -16.10 7.17 19.47
C VAL A 324 -16.35 8.09 20.67
N ARG A 325 -17.00 9.24 20.47
CA ARG A 325 -17.36 10.17 21.55
C ARG A 325 -18.27 9.51 22.58
N GLU A 326 -19.31 8.81 22.14
CA GLU A 326 -20.25 8.11 23.01
C GLU A 326 -19.58 6.96 23.78
N LEU A 327 -18.71 6.19 23.12
CA LEU A 327 -18.04 5.03 23.70
C LEU A 327 -16.97 5.41 24.73
N LEU A 328 -16.23 6.49 24.48
CA LEU A 328 -15.06 6.89 25.29
C LEU A 328 -15.33 8.11 26.19
N GLY A 329 -16.43 8.82 25.98
CA GLY A 329 -16.80 10.00 26.79
C GLY A 329 -15.86 11.21 26.59
N CYS A 330 -15.10 11.26 25.50
CA CYS A 330 -14.18 12.35 25.19
C CYS A 330 -14.21 12.71 23.71
N GLU A 331 -13.81 13.94 23.39
CA GLU A 331 -13.72 14.41 22.01
C GLU A 331 -12.47 13.83 21.31
N PRO A 332 -12.61 13.22 20.13
CA PRO A 332 -11.46 12.81 19.33
C PRO A 332 -10.61 14.01 18.89
N SER A 333 -9.33 13.79 18.73
CA SER A 333 -8.38 14.81 18.26
C SER A 333 -8.34 14.86 16.74
N HIS A 334 -8.37 16.08 16.18
CA HIS A 334 -8.21 16.37 14.75
C HIS A 334 -6.84 16.99 14.44
N SER A 335 -5.85 16.85 15.33
CA SER A 335 -4.52 17.45 15.17
C SER A 335 -3.69 16.84 14.05
N LEU A 336 -4.01 15.63 13.64
CA LEU A 336 -3.32 14.93 12.55
C LEU A 336 -4.21 14.80 11.31
N ASN A 337 -3.59 14.81 10.13
CA ASN A 337 -4.27 14.37 8.92
C ASN A 337 -4.35 12.83 8.92
N PRO A 338 -5.56 12.23 8.97
CA PRO A 338 -5.72 10.79 9.10
C PRO A 338 -5.24 9.99 7.88
N ASP A 339 -5.00 10.64 6.73
CA ASP A 339 -4.51 10.00 5.52
C ASP A 339 -2.97 10.05 5.38
N GLU A 340 -2.27 10.82 6.23
CA GLU A 340 -0.85 11.13 6.08
C GLU A 340 0.00 10.75 7.31
N CYS A 341 -0.59 10.80 8.51
CA CYS A 341 0.15 10.66 9.77
C CYS A 341 0.89 9.33 9.89
N VAL A 342 0.35 8.26 9.33
CA VAL A 342 0.97 6.93 9.33
C VAL A 342 2.28 6.93 8.53
N ALA A 343 2.28 7.49 7.33
CA ALA A 343 3.50 7.63 6.52
C ALA A 343 4.53 8.56 7.18
N MET A 344 4.07 9.65 7.82
CA MET A 344 4.93 10.58 8.56
C MET A 344 5.64 9.88 9.71
N GLY A 345 4.92 9.08 10.52
CA GLY A 345 5.52 8.31 11.61
C GLY A 345 6.48 7.23 11.12
N ALA A 346 6.17 6.56 10.02
CA ALA A 346 7.08 5.62 9.37
C ALA A 346 8.37 6.30 8.89
N ALA A 347 8.27 7.51 8.33
CA ALA A 347 9.44 8.30 7.92
C ALA A 347 10.33 8.69 9.12
N VAL A 348 9.70 9.09 10.23
CA VAL A 348 10.44 9.36 11.49
C VAL A 348 11.21 8.13 11.94
N GLN A 349 10.59 6.97 11.94
CA GLN A 349 11.25 5.72 12.26
C GLN A 349 12.42 5.41 11.32
N GLY A 350 12.25 5.67 10.02
CA GLY A 350 13.32 5.55 9.02
C GLY A 350 14.49 6.48 9.32
N GLY A 351 14.21 7.74 9.63
CA GLY A 351 15.23 8.74 10.03
C GLY A 351 16.00 8.35 11.29
N LEU A 352 15.30 7.78 12.28
CA LEU A 352 15.93 7.27 13.52
C LEU A 352 16.86 6.08 13.23
N LEU A 353 16.44 5.14 12.39
CA LEU A 353 17.29 4.01 12.02
C LEU A 353 18.54 4.47 11.27
N GLN A 354 18.42 5.44 10.38
CA GLN A 354 19.53 6.02 9.65
C GLN A 354 20.47 6.84 10.56
N GLY A 355 19.90 7.55 11.54
CA GLY A 355 20.64 8.42 12.47
C GLY A 355 21.19 7.72 13.73
N GLY A 356 21.17 6.38 13.78
CA GLY A 356 21.64 5.61 14.96
C GLY A 356 20.82 5.88 16.22
N GLY A 357 19.50 6.04 16.06
CA GLY A 357 18.56 6.29 17.15
C GLY A 357 18.24 7.77 17.38
N LYS A 358 18.85 8.70 16.62
CA LYS A 358 18.60 10.15 16.73
C LYS A 358 18.06 10.70 15.41
N LEU A 359 17.10 11.58 15.49
CA LEU A 359 16.54 12.24 14.31
C LEU A 359 17.38 13.49 13.99
N ALA A 360 18.08 13.46 12.87
CA ALA A 360 18.96 14.55 12.45
C ALA A 360 18.16 15.85 12.20
N GLY A 361 18.57 16.94 12.87
CA GLY A 361 17.93 18.26 12.74
C GLY A 361 16.69 18.45 13.62
N ALA A 362 16.25 17.46 14.39
CA ALA A 362 15.14 17.58 15.32
C ALA A 362 15.55 18.29 16.62
N THR A 363 14.55 18.78 17.35
CA THR A 363 14.66 19.39 18.69
C THR A 363 13.84 18.58 19.70
N GLY A 364 14.01 18.79 20.99
CA GLY A 364 13.24 18.12 22.04
C GLY A 364 13.53 16.61 22.14
N ALA A 365 12.53 15.83 22.51
CA ALA A 365 12.64 14.37 22.68
C ALA A 365 13.08 13.65 21.40
N ALA A 366 12.64 14.10 20.24
CA ALA A 366 13.05 13.54 18.94
C ALA A 366 14.57 13.66 18.67
N ALA A 367 15.24 14.68 19.22
CA ALA A 367 16.69 14.83 19.14
C ALA A 367 17.45 13.89 20.09
N GLN A 368 16.80 13.47 21.19
CA GLN A 368 17.39 12.57 22.18
C GLN A 368 17.24 11.09 21.82
N GLY A 369 16.36 10.78 20.87
CA GLY A 369 16.02 9.44 20.40
C GLY A 369 14.63 9.00 20.87
N LEU A 370 13.93 8.33 19.97
CA LEU A 370 12.60 7.74 20.25
C LEU A 370 12.74 6.23 20.35
N VAL A 371 12.07 5.65 21.31
CA VAL A 371 12.05 4.20 21.53
C VAL A 371 10.64 3.68 21.30
N LEU A 372 10.48 2.68 20.42
CA LEU A 372 9.20 2.03 20.15
C LEU A 372 9.21 0.64 20.78
N MET A 373 8.23 0.39 21.65
CA MET A 373 7.98 -0.91 22.27
C MET A 373 6.61 -1.39 21.81
N ASP A 374 6.60 -2.32 20.88
CA ASP A 374 5.38 -2.88 20.29
C ASP A 374 5.00 -4.22 20.92
N VAL A 375 3.82 -4.76 20.60
CA VAL A 375 3.30 -6.00 21.16
C VAL A 375 2.81 -6.97 20.07
N THR A 376 2.81 -8.27 20.38
CA THR A 376 2.18 -9.26 19.51
C THR A 376 0.65 -9.16 19.60
N PRO A 377 -0.08 -9.10 18.46
CA PRO A 377 -1.54 -8.90 18.50
C PRO A 377 -2.32 -10.13 18.93
N LEU A 378 -1.78 -11.32 18.72
CA LEU A 378 -2.45 -12.59 18.95
C LEU A 378 -1.56 -13.57 19.74
N THR A 379 -2.20 -14.44 20.52
CA THR A 379 -1.54 -15.51 21.26
C THR A 379 -0.91 -16.52 20.30
N LEU A 380 0.34 -16.87 20.57
CA LEU A 380 1.07 -17.95 19.90
C LEU A 380 1.09 -19.19 20.78
N SER A 381 0.70 -20.32 20.20
CA SER A 381 0.54 -21.59 20.88
C SER A 381 1.02 -22.77 20.03
N ILE A 382 1.12 -23.94 20.62
CA ILE A 382 1.30 -25.19 19.87
C ILE A 382 0.12 -26.13 20.15
N GLU A 383 -0.14 -26.99 19.17
CA GLU A 383 -1.09 -28.08 19.34
C GLU A 383 -0.51 -29.16 20.27
N THR A 384 -1.27 -29.52 21.31
CA THR A 384 -0.93 -30.58 22.26
C THR A 384 -1.96 -31.70 22.24
N LEU A 385 -1.77 -32.70 23.10
CA LEU A 385 -2.63 -33.87 23.16
C LEU A 385 -4.12 -33.51 23.26
N GLY A 386 -4.94 -34.14 22.45
CA GLY A 386 -6.38 -33.84 22.36
C GLY A 386 -6.75 -32.66 21.47
N GLY A 387 -5.82 -32.12 20.66
CA GLY A 387 -6.05 -31.00 19.79
C GLY A 387 -6.21 -29.66 20.54
N VAL A 388 -5.64 -29.54 21.72
CA VAL A 388 -5.69 -28.33 22.56
C VAL A 388 -4.58 -27.37 22.13
N ALA A 389 -4.90 -26.08 22.03
CA ALA A 389 -3.92 -25.02 21.83
C ALA A 389 -3.30 -24.62 23.17
N THR A 390 -2.01 -24.92 23.36
CA THR A 390 -1.25 -24.59 24.60
C THR A 390 -0.43 -23.32 24.35
N PRO A 391 -0.76 -22.20 25.04
CA PRO A 391 -0.11 -20.92 24.79
C PRO A 391 1.32 -20.89 25.33
N LEU A 392 2.25 -20.26 24.56
CA LEU A 392 3.61 -19.95 24.97
C LEU A 392 3.83 -18.44 25.10
N ILE A 393 3.33 -17.66 24.10
CA ILE A 393 3.38 -16.20 24.13
C ILE A 393 1.93 -15.71 24.04
N THR A 394 1.47 -15.00 25.06
CA THR A 394 0.12 -14.43 25.09
C THR A 394 0.05 -13.15 24.26
N ARG A 395 -1.12 -12.83 23.74
CA ARG A 395 -1.37 -11.55 23.07
C ARG A 395 -0.97 -10.38 23.98
N ASN A 396 -0.63 -9.27 23.38
CA ASN A 396 -0.13 -8.07 24.05
C ASN A 396 1.20 -8.31 24.84
N SER A 397 1.96 -9.36 24.52
CA SER A 397 3.35 -9.50 24.99
C SER A 397 4.25 -8.58 24.19
N MET A 398 5.12 -7.81 24.87
CA MET A 398 6.10 -6.93 24.22
C MET A 398 7.01 -7.69 23.26
N ILE A 399 7.37 -7.06 22.16
CA ILE A 399 8.33 -7.56 21.18
C ILE A 399 9.53 -6.60 21.06
N PRO A 400 10.75 -7.13 20.81
CA PRO A 400 11.09 -8.54 20.58
C PRO A 400 11.01 -9.39 21.86
N THR A 401 10.66 -10.67 21.71
CA THR A 401 10.56 -11.58 22.87
C THR A 401 10.91 -13.01 22.50
N ARG A 402 11.44 -13.74 23.49
CA ARG A 402 11.76 -15.15 23.35
C ARG A 402 11.24 -15.91 24.56
N LYS A 403 10.45 -16.99 24.30
CA LYS A 403 9.94 -17.87 25.36
C LYS A 403 10.10 -19.34 24.99
N SER A 404 10.47 -20.15 25.96
CA SER A 404 10.64 -21.59 25.81
C SER A 404 9.79 -22.34 26.83
N GLN A 405 9.29 -23.51 26.43
CA GLN A 405 8.59 -24.44 27.32
C GLN A 405 8.93 -25.89 26.97
N ILE A 406 9.04 -26.73 27.97
CA ILE A 406 9.36 -28.14 27.80
C ILE A 406 8.08 -28.96 27.71
N PHE A 407 8.00 -29.76 26.66
CA PHE A 407 6.92 -30.73 26.40
C PHE A 407 7.45 -32.14 26.38
N THR A 408 6.58 -33.11 26.36
CA THR A 408 6.94 -34.53 26.26
C THR A 408 6.13 -35.22 25.17
N THR A 409 6.57 -36.41 24.75
CA THR A 409 5.86 -37.23 23.77
C THR A 409 4.53 -37.76 24.31
N ALA A 410 3.51 -37.82 23.42
CA ALA A 410 2.18 -38.32 23.77
C ALA A 410 2.14 -39.84 24.05
N ARG A 411 3.08 -40.60 23.46
CA ARG A 411 3.15 -42.08 23.57
C ARG A 411 4.55 -42.54 23.93
N PRO A 412 4.68 -43.63 24.70
CA PRO A 412 5.98 -44.31 24.92
C PRO A 412 6.58 -44.72 23.55
N MET A 413 7.89 -44.79 23.47
CA MET A 413 8.65 -45.23 22.29
C MET A 413 8.45 -44.36 21.05
N GLN A 414 7.87 -43.18 21.16
CA GLN A 414 7.69 -42.24 20.04
C GLN A 414 9.07 -41.68 19.65
N THR A 415 9.42 -41.80 18.35
CA THR A 415 10.73 -41.40 17.80
C THR A 415 10.69 -40.07 17.05
N SER A 416 9.50 -39.48 16.94
CA SER A 416 9.32 -38.17 16.32
C SER A 416 8.10 -37.44 16.89
N VAL A 417 8.14 -36.10 16.89
CA VAL A 417 6.98 -35.23 17.20
C VAL A 417 6.74 -34.28 16.06
N GLU A 418 5.47 -34.04 15.75
CA GLU A 418 5.05 -32.96 14.87
C GLU A 418 4.63 -31.79 15.74
N ILE A 419 5.20 -30.62 15.46
CA ILE A 419 4.86 -29.37 16.10
C ILE A 419 3.99 -28.58 15.14
N ASN A 420 2.73 -28.33 15.49
CA ASN A 420 1.81 -27.45 14.79
C ASN A 420 1.79 -26.11 15.53
N VAL A 421 2.31 -25.07 14.90
CA VAL A 421 2.37 -23.71 15.45
C VAL A 421 1.05 -23.01 15.13
N LEU A 422 0.44 -22.42 16.16
CA LEU A 422 -0.89 -21.84 16.10
C LEU A 422 -0.87 -20.37 16.50
N GLN A 423 -1.77 -19.59 15.90
CA GLN A 423 -2.02 -18.21 16.27
C GLN A 423 -3.52 -17.98 16.47
N GLY A 424 -3.90 -17.39 17.59
CA GLY A 424 -5.29 -17.06 17.94
C GLY A 424 -5.64 -17.37 19.40
N GLU A 425 -6.88 -17.02 19.78
CA GLU A 425 -7.37 -17.04 21.16
C GLU A 425 -8.27 -18.25 21.48
N ARG A 426 -8.42 -19.19 20.55
CA ARG A 426 -9.35 -20.33 20.71
C ARG A 426 -8.66 -21.48 21.45
N HIS A 427 -9.43 -22.23 22.26
CA HIS A 427 -8.90 -23.33 23.05
C HIS A 427 -8.48 -24.55 22.22
N PHE A 428 -9.07 -24.74 21.04
CA PHE A 428 -8.76 -25.90 20.20
C PHE A 428 -7.93 -25.48 18.97
N ALA A 429 -6.96 -26.33 18.60
CA ALA A 429 -6.05 -26.08 17.48
C ALA A 429 -6.78 -25.84 16.16
N ARG A 430 -7.87 -26.60 15.90
CA ARG A 430 -8.68 -26.50 14.67
C ARG A 430 -9.38 -25.14 14.49
N ASP A 431 -9.58 -24.41 15.60
CA ASP A 431 -10.30 -23.12 15.63
C ASP A 431 -9.34 -21.93 15.60
N ASN A 432 -8.02 -22.19 15.56
CA ASN A 432 -6.96 -21.20 15.43
C ASN A 432 -6.28 -21.30 14.06
N LYS A 433 -5.61 -20.24 13.65
CA LYS A 433 -4.81 -20.25 12.42
C LYS A 433 -3.54 -21.08 12.64
N SER A 434 -3.31 -22.11 11.81
CA SER A 434 -2.03 -22.80 11.77
C SER A 434 -1.03 -21.98 10.97
N LEU A 435 0.05 -21.57 11.60
CA LEU A 435 1.13 -20.83 10.96
C LEU A 435 2.11 -21.74 10.23
N GLY A 436 2.16 -23.02 10.62
CA GLY A 436 3.00 -24.03 9.99
C GLY A 436 3.20 -25.26 10.86
N LYS A 437 3.63 -26.34 10.20
CA LYS A 437 3.94 -27.61 10.88
C LYS A 437 5.35 -28.04 10.51
N PHE A 438 6.07 -28.57 11.51
CA PHE A 438 7.38 -29.18 11.28
C PHE A 438 7.57 -30.40 12.19
N LYS A 439 8.48 -31.27 11.80
CA LYS A 439 8.68 -32.55 12.46
C LYS A 439 10.10 -32.67 13.03
N LEU A 440 10.20 -32.89 14.32
CA LEU A 440 11.45 -33.26 14.99
C LEU A 440 11.58 -34.80 15.01
N ASN A 441 12.59 -35.33 14.35
CA ASN A 441 12.86 -36.77 14.21
C ASN A 441 14.04 -37.21 15.08
N GLY A 442 14.09 -38.50 15.39
CA GLY A 442 15.21 -39.12 16.08
C GLY A 442 15.24 -38.85 17.57
N ILE A 443 14.07 -38.67 18.16
CA ILE A 443 13.87 -38.57 19.60
C ILE A 443 14.14 -39.95 20.22
N ARG A 444 14.86 -39.98 21.34
CA ARG A 444 15.04 -41.23 22.14
C ARG A 444 13.82 -41.46 23.01
N GLY A 445 12.88 -42.24 22.50
CA GLY A 445 11.78 -42.78 23.30
C GLY A 445 12.25 -43.96 24.17
N GLY A 446 11.85 -43.98 25.44
CA GLY A 446 12.10 -45.11 26.36
C GLY A 446 10.84 -45.41 27.17
N PHE A 447 10.75 -46.63 27.73
CA PHE A 447 9.65 -46.99 28.63
C PHE A 447 9.74 -46.22 29.97
N SER A 448 10.96 -45.90 30.44
CA SER A 448 11.20 -45.29 31.74
C SER A 448 11.59 -43.83 31.72
N SER A 449 12.02 -43.28 30.57
CA SER A 449 12.40 -41.86 30.41
C SER A 449 11.51 -41.19 29.38
N LYS A 450 10.76 -40.16 29.82
CA LYS A 450 9.98 -39.32 28.90
C LYS A 450 10.93 -38.34 28.23
N PRO A 451 10.96 -38.26 26.88
CA PRO A 451 11.73 -37.27 26.18
C PRO A 451 11.33 -35.85 26.61
N GLN A 452 12.30 -34.96 26.74
CA GLN A 452 12.08 -33.55 27.02
C GLN A 452 12.32 -32.75 25.74
N ILE A 453 11.24 -32.21 25.17
CA ILE A 453 11.26 -31.41 23.94
C ILE A 453 11.08 -29.96 24.35
N GLU A 454 12.13 -29.18 24.26
CA GLU A 454 12.06 -27.74 24.45
C GLU A 454 11.56 -27.10 23.17
N VAL A 455 10.40 -26.41 23.20
CA VAL A 455 9.88 -25.61 22.14
C VAL A 455 10.10 -24.14 22.47
N THR A 456 10.79 -23.42 21.57
CA THR A 456 11.13 -22.00 21.73
C THR A 456 10.47 -21.19 20.65
N PHE A 457 9.78 -20.14 21.05
CA PHE A 457 9.28 -19.08 20.19
C PHE A 457 10.19 -17.86 20.32
N ASP A 458 10.59 -17.29 19.20
CA ASP A 458 11.42 -16.10 19.08
C ASP A 458 10.73 -15.12 18.11
N ILE A 459 10.30 -13.98 18.62
CA ILE A 459 9.65 -12.91 17.84
C ILE A 459 10.62 -11.75 17.73
N ASP A 460 10.93 -11.33 16.50
CA ASP A 460 11.81 -10.20 16.24
C ASP A 460 11.08 -8.84 16.35
N VAL A 461 11.82 -7.75 16.12
CA VAL A 461 11.30 -6.37 16.17
C VAL A 461 10.26 -6.05 15.09
N ASN A 462 10.15 -6.88 14.06
CA ASN A 462 9.16 -6.76 12.98
C ASN A 462 7.91 -7.60 13.24
N GLY A 463 7.90 -8.38 14.34
CA GLY A 463 6.84 -9.32 14.64
C GLY A 463 6.95 -10.65 13.90
N VAL A 464 8.07 -10.94 13.24
CA VAL A 464 8.30 -12.22 12.54
C VAL A 464 8.64 -13.31 13.55
N VAL A 465 7.93 -14.44 13.45
CA VAL A 465 8.01 -15.55 14.39
C VAL A 465 8.94 -16.65 13.87
N LYS A 466 9.89 -17.05 14.70
CA LYS A 466 10.71 -18.25 14.53
C LYS A 466 10.38 -19.25 15.62
N VAL A 467 10.22 -20.51 15.27
CA VAL A 467 9.95 -21.57 16.25
C VAL A 467 10.99 -22.66 16.10
N SER A 468 11.60 -23.07 17.21
CA SER A 468 12.50 -24.22 17.25
C SER A 468 12.00 -25.27 18.24
N ALA A 469 12.32 -26.52 17.95
CA ALA A 469 12.09 -27.64 18.86
C ALA A 469 13.38 -28.43 19.02
N LYS A 470 13.79 -28.67 20.28
CA LYS A 470 15.04 -29.34 20.62
C LYS A 470 14.76 -30.48 21.60
N ASP A 471 15.22 -31.67 21.27
CA ASP A 471 15.26 -32.79 22.23
C ASP A 471 16.48 -32.62 23.16
N LEU A 472 16.22 -32.35 24.43
CA LEU A 472 17.27 -32.10 25.41
C LEU A 472 18.09 -33.39 25.73
N GLY A 473 17.55 -34.59 25.46
CA GLY A 473 18.23 -35.85 25.67
C GLY A 473 19.21 -36.21 24.58
N THR A 474 18.92 -35.89 23.33
CA THR A 474 19.76 -36.20 22.16
C THR A 474 20.52 -35.00 21.62
N GLY A 475 20.12 -33.78 22.01
CA GLY A 475 20.63 -32.52 21.44
C GLY A 475 20.14 -32.21 20.02
N ARG A 476 19.26 -33.04 19.42
CA ARG A 476 18.72 -32.81 18.10
C ARG A 476 17.77 -31.64 18.12
N GLU A 477 17.91 -30.76 17.14
CA GLU A 477 17.11 -29.56 16.99
C GLU A 477 16.56 -29.46 15.57
N GLN A 478 15.35 -28.95 15.45
CA GLN A 478 14.71 -28.57 14.22
C GLN A 478 14.07 -27.20 14.42
N ASN A 479 14.20 -26.33 13.46
CA ASN A 479 13.56 -25.02 13.48
C ASN A 479 12.71 -24.80 12.24
N ILE A 480 11.76 -23.89 12.36
CA ILE A 480 11.01 -23.31 11.25
C ILE A 480 10.94 -21.80 11.46
N THR A 481 11.31 -21.05 10.46
CA THR A 481 10.84 -19.66 10.36
C THR A 481 9.44 -19.75 9.82
N ILE A 482 8.49 -19.12 10.51
CA ILE A 482 7.12 -19.11 10.06
C ILE A 482 7.06 -18.25 8.81
N THR A 483 6.97 -18.91 7.67
CA THR A 483 6.83 -18.22 6.37
C THR A 483 5.43 -18.38 5.81
N GLY A 484 4.49 -18.98 6.57
CA GLY A 484 3.16 -19.33 6.08
C GLY A 484 3.23 -20.20 4.79
N SER A 485 2.36 -21.17 4.63
CA SER A 485 2.29 -21.99 3.41
C SER A 485 1.91 -21.18 2.15
N THR A 486 1.52 -19.93 2.33
CA THR A 486 1.02 -18.99 1.31
C THR A 486 2.04 -17.93 0.90
N ASN A 487 3.19 -17.83 1.62
CA ASN A 487 4.25 -16.87 1.28
C ASN A 487 5.15 -17.42 0.18
N LEU A 488 5.71 -16.49 -0.60
CA LEU A 488 6.62 -16.83 -1.69
C LEU A 488 7.92 -17.45 -1.15
N SER A 489 8.41 -18.47 -1.81
CA SER A 489 9.76 -18.99 -1.59
C SER A 489 10.81 -17.97 -2.08
N GLU A 490 12.04 -18.08 -1.59
CA GLU A 490 13.13 -17.18 -2.01
C GLU A 490 13.34 -17.21 -3.54
N ASN A 491 13.19 -18.38 -4.18
CA ASN A 491 13.27 -18.50 -5.64
C ASN A 491 12.15 -17.77 -6.37
N GLU A 492 10.92 -17.79 -5.82
CA GLU A 492 9.79 -17.05 -6.38
C GLU A 492 9.97 -15.56 -6.19
N ILE A 493 10.48 -15.11 -5.03
CA ILE A 493 10.83 -13.70 -4.79
C ILE A 493 11.88 -13.24 -5.80
N GLN A 494 12.96 -14.01 -6.01
CA GLN A 494 14.01 -13.66 -6.98
C GLN A 494 13.47 -13.59 -8.42
N ARG A 495 12.55 -14.47 -8.81
CA ARG A 495 11.86 -14.39 -10.11
C ARG A 495 11.01 -13.14 -10.21
N ALA A 496 10.19 -12.87 -9.20
CA ALA A 496 9.35 -11.68 -9.16
C ALA A 496 10.17 -10.38 -9.21
N MET A 497 11.33 -10.33 -8.52
CA MET A 497 12.29 -9.22 -8.61
C MET A 497 12.86 -9.06 -10.02
N ALA A 498 13.26 -10.15 -10.67
CA ALA A 498 13.77 -10.11 -12.03
C ALA A 498 12.71 -9.65 -13.04
N ASP A 499 11.47 -10.15 -12.90
CA ASP A 499 10.35 -9.73 -13.72
C ASP A 499 10.02 -8.25 -13.51
N ALA A 500 10.02 -7.77 -12.26
CA ALA A 500 9.79 -6.36 -11.94
C ALA A 500 10.85 -5.45 -12.57
N ALA A 501 12.14 -5.81 -12.47
CA ALA A 501 13.25 -5.08 -13.07
C ALA A 501 13.18 -5.06 -14.61
N ALA A 502 12.79 -6.18 -15.22
CA ALA A 502 12.61 -6.27 -16.69
C ALA A 502 11.50 -5.33 -17.17
N TYR A 503 10.36 -5.27 -16.45
CA TYR A 503 9.28 -4.34 -16.76
C TYR A 503 9.71 -2.87 -16.58
N GLU A 504 10.43 -2.55 -15.52
CA GLU A 504 10.92 -1.18 -15.29
C GLU A 504 11.87 -0.72 -16.41
N ALA A 505 12.75 -1.60 -16.89
CA ALA A 505 13.63 -1.32 -18.02
C ALA A 505 12.85 -1.12 -19.33
N GLU A 506 11.78 -1.90 -19.54
CA GLU A 506 10.91 -1.74 -20.72
C GLU A 506 10.12 -0.44 -20.68
N ASP A 507 9.54 -0.10 -19.53
CA ASP A 507 8.80 1.15 -19.34
C ASP A 507 9.69 2.38 -19.54
N SER A 508 10.93 2.35 -19.04
CA SER A 508 11.90 3.42 -19.26
C SER A 508 12.20 3.61 -20.75
N ARG A 509 12.41 2.52 -21.49
CA ARG A 509 12.63 2.59 -22.96
C ARG A 509 11.40 3.13 -23.69
N ARG A 510 10.20 2.76 -23.28
CA ARG A 510 8.96 3.30 -23.87
C ARG A 510 8.85 4.80 -23.66
N LYS A 511 9.14 5.28 -22.46
CA LYS A 511 9.15 6.70 -22.14
C LYS A 511 10.18 7.46 -22.97
N GLU A 512 11.41 6.97 -23.06
CA GLU A 512 12.47 7.57 -23.89
C GLU A 512 12.08 7.66 -25.36
N ARG A 513 11.43 6.64 -25.92
CA ARG A 513 10.94 6.64 -27.29
C ARG A 513 9.84 7.68 -27.53
N LEU A 514 8.91 7.80 -26.58
CA LEU A 514 7.86 8.81 -26.65
C LEU A 514 8.44 10.23 -26.55
N GLU A 515 9.36 10.47 -25.64
CA GLU A 515 10.05 11.75 -25.50
C GLU A 515 10.84 12.12 -26.75
N LEU A 516 11.56 11.17 -27.33
CA LEU A 516 12.28 11.36 -28.60
C LEU A 516 11.31 11.73 -29.73
N HIS A 517 10.19 11.04 -29.86
CA HIS A 517 9.17 11.32 -30.86
C HIS A 517 8.58 12.73 -30.68
N ASN A 518 8.21 13.11 -29.45
CA ASN A 518 7.67 14.43 -29.14
C ASN A 518 8.68 15.55 -29.44
N GLN A 519 9.95 15.37 -29.07
CA GLN A 519 11.00 16.33 -29.39
C GLN A 519 11.20 16.48 -30.90
N ALA A 520 11.17 15.38 -31.64
CA ALA A 520 11.32 15.38 -33.09
C ALA A 520 10.12 16.06 -33.77
N GLU A 521 8.92 15.86 -33.28
CA GLU A 521 7.71 16.50 -33.78
C GLU A 521 7.73 18.02 -33.56
N VAL A 522 8.09 18.47 -32.36
CA VAL A 522 8.28 19.87 -32.01
C VAL A 522 9.36 20.53 -32.89
N LEU A 523 10.47 19.84 -33.12
CA LEU A 523 11.54 20.31 -33.98
C LEU A 523 11.05 20.49 -35.43
N ALA A 524 10.39 19.48 -36.01
CA ALA A 524 9.85 19.53 -37.34
C ALA A 524 8.90 20.72 -37.51
N TYR A 525 7.99 20.92 -36.56
CA TYR A 525 7.06 22.06 -36.58
C TYR A 525 7.77 23.42 -36.54
N LYS A 526 8.73 23.58 -35.59
CA LYS A 526 9.51 24.85 -35.49
C LYS A 526 10.31 25.15 -36.74
N VAL A 527 10.94 24.15 -37.36
CA VAL A 527 11.71 24.34 -38.61
C VAL A 527 10.79 24.66 -39.79
N GLU A 528 9.63 24.01 -39.89
CA GLU A 528 8.62 24.34 -40.93
C GLU A 528 8.10 25.78 -40.78
N GLU A 529 7.85 26.24 -39.57
CA GLU A 529 7.44 27.60 -39.26
C GLU A 529 8.56 28.60 -39.63
N ALA A 530 9.79 28.34 -39.19
CA ALA A 530 10.96 29.15 -39.52
C ALA A 530 11.19 29.26 -41.05
N LEU A 531 11.09 28.10 -41.77
CA LEU A 531 11.15 28.09 -43.24
C LEU A 531 10.09 28.95 -43.88
N SER A 532 8.89 29.04 -43.34
CA SER A 532 7.83 29.86 -43.88
C SER A 532 8.13 31.35 -43.74
N LYS A 533 8.73 31.76 -42.61
CA LYS A 533 9.00 33.17 -42.25
C LYS A 533 10.33 33.68 -42.84
N CYS A 534 11.41 32.90 -42.75
CA CYS A 534 12.78 33.29 -43.19
C CYS A 534 13.13 32.80 -44.61
N LYS A 535 12.17 32.39 -45.42
CA LYS A 535 12.33 31.77 -46.75
C LYS A 535 13.20 32.58 -47.73
N LYS A 536 13.25 33.90 -47.59
CA LYS A 536 13.97 34.80 -48.52
C LYS A 536 15.45 34.99 -48.14
N GLU A 537 15.84 34.62 -46.95
CA GLU A 537 17.16 34.83 -46.36
C GLU A 537 18.10 33.62 -46.53
N LEU A 538 17.55 32.48 -46.99
CA LEU A 538 18.30 31.25 -47.22
C LEU A 538 18.66 31.10 -48.70
N ASP A 539 19.84 30.55 -49.00
CA ASP A 539 20.20 30.13 -50.32
C ASP A 539 19.36 28.93 -50.81
N ARG A 540 19.42 28.63 -52.10
CA ARG A 540 18.59 27.59 -52.71
C ARG A 540 18.95 26.20 -52.26
N ASP A 541 20.23 25.93 -52.05
CA ASP A 541 20.73 24.58 -51.72
C ASP A 541 20.49 24.25 -50.24
N GLU A 542 20.74 25.21 -49.35
CA GLU A 542 20.42 25.12 -47.94
C GLU A 542 18.93 24.86 -47.72
N LYS A 543 18.08 25.62 -48.40
CA LYS A 543 16.63 25.44 -48.30
C LYS A 543 16.13 24.09 -48.81
N ASN A 544 16.72 23.55 -49.87
CA ASN A 544 16.38 22.23 -50.39
C ASN A 544 16.85 21.12 -49.42
N ARG A 545 18.03 21.29 -48.85
CA ARG A 545 18.57 20.37 -47.82
C ARG A 545 17.63 20.31 -46.61
N ILE A 546 17.29 21.45 -46.04
CA ILE A 546 16.38 21.53 -44.89
C ILE A 546 15.03 20.88 -45.20
N LYS A 547 14.44 21.14 -46.35
CA LYS A 547 13.17 20.54 -46.78
C LYS A 547 13.25 19.02 -46.90
N THR A 548 14.38 18.51 -47.40
CA THR A 548 14.60 17.07 -47.53
C THR A 548 14.70 16.42 -46.13
N ASP A 549 15.42 17.05 -45.21
CA ASP A 549 15.58 16.56 -43.87
C ASP A 549 14.29 16.64 -43.06
N VAL A 550 13.49 17.70 -43.20
CA VAL A 550 12.12 17.78 -42.66
C VAL A 550 11.25 16.64 -43.18
N ALA A 551 11.27 16.39 -44.50
CA ALA A 551 10.50 15.29 -45.09
C ALA A 551 10.93 13.90 -44.57
N ASN A 552 12.25 13.70 -44.40
CA ASN A 552 12.79 12.48 -43.80
C ASN A 552 12.33 12.31 -42.36
N LEU A 553 12.43 13.36 -41.53
CA LEU A 553 11.98 13.33 -40.14
C LEU A 553 10.46 13.06 -40.04
N ARG A 554 9.65 13.75 -40.86
CA ARG A 554 8.20 13.53 -40.94
C ARG A 554 7.84 12.09 -41.35
N ARG A 555 8.67 11.43 -42.19
CA ARG A 555 8.48 10.02 -42.54
C ARG A 555 8.71 9.09 -41.34
N CYS A 556 9.71 9.37 -40.51
CA CYS A 556 9.97 8.62 -39.28
C CYS A 556 8.87 8.84 -38.24
N LEU A 557 8.26 10.03 -38.19
CA LEU A 557 7.17 10.41 -37.27
C LEU A 557 5.79 9.80 -37.59
N ARG A 558 5.60 9.14 -38.75
CA ARG A 558 4.31 8.54 -39.17
C ARG A 558 3.93 7.27 -38.39
N LYS A 559 4.43 7.07 -37.21
CA LYS A 559 4.10 5.90 -36.39
C LYS A 559 2.94 6.21 -35.45
N ASP A 560 1.89 5.38 -35.51
CA ASP A 560 0.70 5.54 -34.67
C ASP A 560 0.99 5.26 -33.18
N LYS A 561 2.03 4.47 -32.87
CA LYS A 561 2.44 4.10 -31.50
C LYS A 561 3.95 4.24 -31.33
N PRO A 562 4.45 5.46 -31.09
CA PRO A 562 5.88 5.74 -31.01
C PRO A 562 6.58 4.97 -29.89
N GLU A 563 5.89 4.70 -28.79
CA GLU A 563 6.38 3.89 -27.67
C GLU A 563 6.71 2.43 -28.06
N LYS A 564 6.15 1.94 -29.18
CA LYS A 564 6.37 0.57 -29.71
C LYS A 564 7.41 0.50 -30.84
N MET A 565 8.16 1.56 -31.09
CA MET A 565 9.25 1.53 -32.06
C MET A 565 10.29 0.45 -31.69
N ASN A 566 10.80 -0.25 -32.68
CA ASN A 566 11.96 -1.13 -32.49
C ASN A 566 13.28 -0.30 -32.50
N GLU A 567 14.39 -0.94 -32.12
CA GLU A 567 15.71 -0.26 -32.03
C GLU A 567 16.16 0.39 -33.36
N THR A 568 15.86 -0.25 -34.49
CA THR A 568 16.21 0.28 -35.82
C THR A 568 15.41 1.55 -36.15
N GLU A 569 14.14 1.57 -35.81
CA GLU A 569 13.26 2.71 -36.02
C GLU A 569 13.60 3.87 -35.08
N GLU A 570 13.94 3.57 -33.83
CA GLU A 570 14.42 4.55 -32.86
C GLU A 570 15.73 5.19 -33.33
N ALA A 571 16.69 4.39 -33.79
CA ALA A 571 17.96 4.87 -34.32
C ALA A 571 17.75 5.76 -35.58
N ALA A 572 16.84 5.36 -36.47
CA ALA A 572 16.51 6.15 -37.66
C ALA A 572 15.87 7.50 -37.30
N LEU A 573 14.99 7.54 -36.27
CA LEU A 573 14.38 8.76 -35.78
C LEU A 573 15.42 9.69 -35.12
N ARG A 574 16.33 9.14 -34.30
CA ARG A 574 17.44 9.91 -33.70
C ARG A 574 18.33 10.53 -34.78
N GLN A 575 18.71 9.75 -35.79
CA GLN A 575 19.53 10.21 -36.89
C GLN A 575 18.85 11.31 -37.71
N ALA A 576 17.58 11.12 -38.07
CA ALA A 576 16.82 12.13 -38.83
C ALA A 576 16.62 13.43 -38.04
N LYS A 577 16.40 13.33 -36.71
CA LYS A 577 16.34 14.48 -35.80
C LYS A 577 17.65 15.25 -35.79
N SER A 578 18.79 14.55 -35.56
CA SER A 578 20.12 15.19 -35.53
C SER A 578 20.52 15.83 -36.87
N GLN A 579 20.20 15.18 -38.00
CA GLN A 579 20.43 15.76 -39.32
C GLN A 579 19.65 17.05 -39.56
N LEU A 580 18.39 17.09 -39.12
CA LEU A 580 17.57 18.28 -39.22
C LEU A 580 18.06 19.40 -38.29
N GLU A 581 18.49 19.08 -37.06
CA GLU A 581 19.08 20.05 -36.14
C GLU A 581 20.32 20.71 -36.75
N GLU A 582 21.19 19.89 -37.36
CA GLU A 582 22.40 20.39 -38.03
C GLU A 582 22.11 21.26 -39.25
N SER A 583 21.26 20.77 -40.15
CA SER A 583 20.94 21.50 -41.40
C SER A 583 20.10 22.77 -41.17
N ALA A 584 19.26 22.80 -40.13
CA ALA A 584 18.41 23.91 -39.80
C ALA A 584 19.03 24.95 -38.84
N ASN A 585 20.26 24.72 -38.34
CA ASN A 585 20.88 25.57 -37.32
C ASN A 585 20.94 27.06 -37.74
N HIS A 586 21.42 27.36 -38.96
CA HIS A 586 21.47 28.72 -39.48
C HIS A 586 20.06 29.36 -39.62
N LEU A 587 19.10 28.60 -40.13
CA LEU A 587 17.70 29.03 -40.23
C LEU A 587 17.12 29.37 -38.85
N MET A 588 17.38 28.55 -37.86
CA MET A 588 16.88 28.78 -36.50
C MET A 588 17.52 30.00 -35.83
N MET A 589 18.78 30.31 -36.12
CA MET A 589 19.43 31.55 -35.68
C MET A 589 18.76 32.78 -36.32
N LEU A 590 18.52 32.78 -37.64
CA LEU A 590 17.83 33.85 -38.34
C LEU A 590 16.40 34.05 -37.78
N TYR A 591 15.70 32.96 -37.57
CA TYR A 591 14.33 33.00 -37.02
C TYR A 591 14.27 33.59 -35.62
N THR A 592 15.20 33.21 -34.74
CA THR A 592 15.29 33.74 -33.38
C THR A 592 15.64 35.23 -33.38
N SER A 593 16.57 35.67 -34.27
CA SER A 593 16.95 37.07 -34.40
C SER A 593 15.78 37.94 -34.90
N GLN A 594 14.97 37.43 -35.82
CA GLN A 594 13.76 38.13 -36.27
C GLN A 594 12.70 38.28 -35.17
N GLN A 595 12.50 37.23 -34.35
CA GLN A 595 11.57 37.31 -33.22
C GLN A 595 12.02 38.33 -32.16
N GLN A 596 13.32 38.40 -31.88
CA GLN A 596 13.87 39.38 -30.94
C GLN A 596 13.77 40.83 -31.47
N ALA A 597 13.87 41.01 -32.80
CA ALA A 597 13.75 42.33 -33.42
C ALA A 597 12.29 42.84 -33.49
N GLN A 598 11.29 41.99 -33.41
CA GLN A 598 9.87 42.36 -33.47
C GLN A 598 9.26 42.71 -32.11
N GLY A 599 10.02 42.66 -30.98
CA GLY A 599 9.56 43.06 -29.65
C GLY A 599 8.35 42.24 -29.12
N PRO A 600 8.04 42.22 -27.83
CA PRO A 600 6.83 41.56 -27.35
C PRO A 600 5.60 42.33 -27.86
N ASP A 601 4.85 41.67 -28.76
CA ASP A 601 3.57 42.16 -29.23
C ASP A 601 2.61 42.30 -28.05
N GLN A 602 2.21 43.55 -27.76
CA GLN A 602 1.15 43.86 -26.81
C GLN A 602 -0.18 43.39 -27.40
N THR A 603 -0.59 42.18 -27.06
CA THR A 603 -2.01 41.79 -27.15
C THR A 603 -2.51 41.35 -25.79
N LEU A 604 -3.42 42.17 -25.33
CA LEU A 604 -4.30 42.11 -24.16
C LEU A 604 -4.96 40.74 -23.93
#